data_9786eea101dc0ce598ffa229b465a617
#
_entry.id   9786eea101dc0ce598ffa229b465a617
#
_cell.length_a   1.000
_cell.length_b   1.000
_cell.length_c   1.000
_cell.angle_alpha   90.00
_cell.angle_beta   90.00
_cell.angle_gamma   90.00
#
_symmetry.space_group_name_H-M   'P 1'
#
loop_
_entity.id
_entity.type
_entity.pdbx_description
1 polymer ?
#
loop_
_entity_poly.entity_id
_entity_poly.type
_entity_poly.pdbx_seq_one_letter_code
_entity_poly.pdbx_strand_id
1 'polypeptide(L)'
;GDTPRFPDDPTAPQNIYGQSKLAGENGIRASGVVHAILHTSWVVSAHGTNFVKTMLRLSEIRDSLNVVSDQNGGPTPARDIAAACLQIVDQLIQDPAKSGTYHFSGAPDVSWADFAAEVFNQAERSVAVTSIHTAEYTTPAARPLNSRMDCSATEQAFGIARPEWRKGLNTILQELEGIR
;
A
#
# COMPACT_ATOMS: atom_id res chain seq x y z
N GLY A 1 9.74 -12.05 -8.87
CA GLY A 1 9.84 -13.09 -7.84
C GLY A 1 8.61 -13.13 -6.97
N ASP A 2 8.40 -14.24 -6.26
CA ASP A 2 7.19 -14.48 -5.47
C ASP A 2 7.39 -14.25 -3.96
N THR A 3 8.54 -13.75 -3.57
CA THR A 3 8.86 -13.42 -2.17
C THR A 3 8.66 -11.93 -1.89
N PRO A 4 8.27 -11.54 -0.67
CA PRO A 4 8.28 -10.13 -0.25
C PRO A 4 9.68 -9.52 -0.43
N ARG A 5 9.71 -8.22 -0.78
CA ARG A 5 10.96 -7.46 -0.94
C ARG A 5 11.44 -6.94 0.40
N PHE A 6 12.76 -7.02 0.61
CA PHE A 6 13.43 -6.45 1.78
C PHE A 6 13.86 -5.00 1.51
N PRO A 7 14.01 -4.16 2.56
CA PRO A 7 14.48 -2.77 2.39
C PRO A 7 15.86 -2.66 1.72
N ASP A 8 16.72 -3.66 1.87
CA ASP A 8 18.08 -3.72 1.34
C ASP A 8 18.18 -4.42 -0.03
N ASP A 9 17.05 -4.85 -0.61
CA ASP A 9 17.07 -5.46 -1.94
C ASP A 9 17.58 -4.45 -3.00
N PRO A 10 18.31 -4.91 -4.01
CA PRO A 10 18.76 -4.05 -5.10
C PRO A 10 17.59 -3.32 -5.78
N THR A 11 17.71 -2.00 -5.89
CA THR A 11 16.69 -1.17 -6.52
C THR A 11 16.81 -1.21 -8.05
N ALA A 12 15.68 -1.38 -8.75
CA ALA A 12 15.61 -1.37 -10.21
C ALA A 12 14.35 -0.63 -10.69
N PRO A 13 14.30 0.72 -10.61
CA PRO A 13 13.13 1.51 -10.98
C PRO A 13 12.82 1.37 -12.47
N GLN A 14 11.59 0.96 -12.81
CA GLN A 14 11.17 0.66 -14.18
C GLN A 14 10.56 1.87 -14.91
N ASN A 15 10.34 2.97 -14.21
CA ASN A 15 9.71 4.18 -14.76
C ASN A 15 10.25 5.46 -14.09
N ILE A 16 9.91 6.61 -14.67
CA ILE A 16 10.35 7.93 -14.18
C ILE A 16 9.91 8.20 -12.74
N TYR A 17 8.71 7.77 -12.35
CA TYR A 17 8.25 7.90 -10.97
C TYR A 17 9.20 7.18 -10.00
N GLY A 18 9.51 5.90 -10.25
CA GLY A 18 10.44 5.14 -9.43
C GLY A 18 11.84 5.75 -9.39
N GLN A 19 12.33 6.23 -10.54
CA GLN A 19 13.64 6.92 -10.63
C GLN A 19 13.66 8.19 -9.77
N SER A 20 12.60 9.01 -9.83
CA SER A 20 12.52 10.24 -9.03
C SER A 20 12.46 9.96 -7.53
N LYS A 21 11.75 8.90 -7.11
CA LYS A 21 11.71 8.47 -5.71
C LYS A 21 13.06 8.00 -5.23
N LEU A 22 13.75 7.15 -5.98
CA LEU A 22 15.08 6.68 -5.64
C LEU A 22 16.10 7.83 -5.57
N ALA A 23 16.02 8.80 -6.48
CA ALA A 23 16.89 9.99 -6.43
C ALA A 23 16.66 10.80 -5.14
N GLY A 24 15.40 10.98 -4.71
CA GLY A 24 15.07 11.63 -3.45
C GLY A 24 15.62 10.87 -2.23
N GLU A 25 15.47 9.54 -2.20
CA GLU A 25 16.03 8.69 -1.14
C GLU A 25 17.56 8.81 -1.06
N ASN A 26 18.23 8.75 -2.21
CA ASN A 26 19.70 8.91 -2.27
C ASN A 26 20.14 10.28 -1.76
N GLY A 27 19.37 11.34 -2.05
CA GLY A 27 19.63 12.69 -1.51
C GLY A 27 19.51 12.73 0.02
N ILE A 28 18.48 12.07 0.59
CA ILE A 28 18.30 11.96 2.04
C ILE A 28 19.47 11.20 2.66
N ARG A 29 19.83 10.03 2.13
CA ARG A 29 20.97 9.25 2.63
C ARG A 29 22.28 10.02 2.57
N ALA A 30 22.54 10.72 1.46
CA ALA A 30 23.75 11.50 1.26
C ALA A 30 23.84 12.73 2.19
N SER A 31 22.71 13.25 2.68
CA SER A 31 22.71 14.40 3.61
C SER A 31 23.26 14.09 5.00
N GLY A 32 23.31 12.79 5.38
CA GLY A 32 23.75 12.34 6.71
C GLY A 32 22.83 12.70 7.87
N VAL A 33 21.65 13.25 7.60
CA VAL A 33 20.66 13.57 8.65
C VAL A 33 20.01 12.31 9.20
N VAL A 34 19.53 12.36 10.44
CA VAL A 34 18.68 11.31 11.03
C VAL A 34 17.39 11.23 10.22
N HIS A 35 17.05 10.05 9.72
CA HIS A 35 15.92 9.84 8.84
C HIS A 35 15.30 8.46 8.95
N ALA A 36 14.02 8.34 8.59
CA ALA A 36 13.41 7.09 8.21
C ALA A 36 12.79 7.23 6.81
N ILE A 37 13.24 6.42 5.87
CA ILE A 37 12.61 6.27 4.57
C ILE A 37 11.62 5.11 4.69
N LEU A 38 10.33 5.42 4.65
CA LEU A 38 9.28 4.42 4.82
C LEU A 38 8.64 4.10 3.47
N HIS A 39 8.93 2.92 2.92
CA HIS A 39 8.24 2.44 1.73
C HIS A 39 6.88 1.85 2.13
N THR A 40 5.87 2.15 1.33
CA THR A 40 4.53 1.62 1.49
C THR A 40 3.92 1.26 0.13
N SER A 41 2.86 0.46 0.13
CA SER A 41 2.15 0.04 -1.08
C SER A 41 0.65 0.20 -0.94
N TRP A 42 -0.06 0.32 -2.07
CA TRP A 42 -1.51 0.25 -2.18
C TRP A 42 -2.25 1.13 -1.15
N VAL A 43 -1.83 2.39 -1.06
CA VAL A 43 -2.38 3.33 -0.07
C VAL A 43 -3.85 3.62 -0.36
N VAL A 44 -4.69 3.49 0.67
CA VAL A 44 -6.14 3.73 0.62
C VAL A 44 -6.60 4.67 1.74
N SER A 45 -7.66 5.43 1.47
CA SER A 45 -8.18 6.44 2.39
C SER A 45 -9.61 6.83 2.00
N ALA A 46 -10.37 7.41 2.92
CA ALA A 46 -11.63 8.12 2.60
C ALA A 46 -11.38 9.40 1.78
N HIS A 47 -10.16 9.93 1.80
CA HIS A 47 -9.78 11.17 1.12
C HIS A 47 -9.07 10.91 -0.22
N GLY A 48 -9.14 11.90 -1.13
CA GLY A 48 -8.49 11.85 -2.43
C GLY A 48 -9.06 10.77 -3.36
N THR A 49 -8.32 10.43 -4.42
CA THR A 49 -8.67 9.36 -5.37
C THR A 49 -7.82 8.13 -5.09
N ASN A 50 -8.44 6.98 -4.91
CA ASN A 50 -7.77 5.70 -4.66
C ASN A 50 -8.63 4.53 -5.15
N PHE A 51 -8.09 3.30 -5.01
CA PHE A 51 -8.74 2.09 -5.48
C PHE A 51 -10.12 1.86 -4.85
N VAL A 52 -10.26 2.00 -3.52
CA VAL A 52 -11.54 1.78 -2.81
C VAL A 52 -12.62 2.70 -3.39
N LYS A 53 -12.36 4.00 -3.48
CA LYS A 53 -13.32 4.98 -4.03
C LYS A 53 -13.62 4.73 -5.50
N THR A 54 -12.65 4.23 -6.26
CA THR A 54 -12.86 3.84 -7.66
C THR A 54 -13.80 2.65 -7.76
N MET A 55 -13.60 1.61 -6.92
CA MET A 55 -14.48 0.44 -6.89
C MET A 55 -15.91 0.83 -6.49
N LEU A 56 -16.08 1.63 -5.43
CA LEU A 56 -17.39 2.12 -5.01
C LEU A 56 -18.11 2.88 -6.11
N ARG A 57 -17.43 3.80 -6.80
CA ARG A 57 -18.01 4.55 -7.92
C ARG A 57 -18.41 3.63 -9.08
N LEU A 58 -17.59 2.63 -9.40
CA LEU A 58 -17.90 1.68 -10.46
C LEU A 58 -19.08 0.77 -10.10
N SER A 59 -19.25 0.44 -8.82
CA SER A 59 -20.41 -0.36 -8.35
C SER A 59 -21.76 0.32 -8.54
N GLU A 60 -21.79 1.63 -8.76
CA GLU A 60 -23.03 2.36 -9.02
C GLU A 60 -23.55 2.19 -10.47
N ILE A 61 -22.68 1.75 -11.38
CA ILE A 61 -22.96 1.69 -12.83
C ILE A 61 -22.58 0.35 -13.47
N ARG A 62 -22.10 -0.61 -12.70
CA ARG A 62 -21.63 -1.92 -13.20
C ARG A 62 -22.01 -3.04 -12.24
N ASP A 63 -22.55 -4.12 -12.78
CA ASP A 63 -22.86 -5.33 -12.04
C ASP A 63 -21.71 -6.34 -12.05
N SER A 64 -20.69 -6.11 -12.88
CA SER A 64 -19.48 -6.92 -12.95
C SER A 64 -18.26 -6.10 -13.35
N LEU A 65 -17.08 -6.49 -12.82
CA LEU A 65 -15.80 -5.84 -13.11
C LEU A 65 -14.71 -6.89 -13.33
N ASN A 66 -13.88 -6.66 -14.36
CA ASN A 66 -12.64 -7.41 -14.55
C ASN A 66 -11.54 -6.77 -13.73
N VAL A 67 -10.91 -7.53 -12.82
CA VAL A 67 -9.84 -7.04 -11.94
C VAL A 67 -8.66 -8.00 -11.99
N VAL A 68 -7.44 -7.45 -12.06
CA VAL A 68 -6.21 -8.26 -12.13
C VAL A 68 -6.00 -9.07 -10.86
N SER A 69 -5.66 -10.34 -11.01
CA SER A 69 -5.47 -11.30 -9.90
C SER A 69 -4.03 -11.78 -9.73
N ASP A 70 -3.14 -11.42 -10.65
CA ASP A 70 -1.72 -11.78 -10.63
C ASP A 70 -0.79 -10.66 -10.12
N GLN A 71 -1.36 -9.52 -9.70
CA GLN A 71 -0.64 -8.47 -8.97
C GLN A 71 -0.97 -8.57 -7.49
N ASN A 72 0.06 -8.78 -6.65
CA ASN A 72 -0.09 -9.02 -5.22
C ASN A 72 0.63 -7.95 -4.38
N GLY A 73 -0.02 -7.54 -3.28
CA GLY A 73 0.52 -6.55 -2.34
C GLY A 73 -0.34 -6.42 -1.09
N GLY A 74 0.06 -5.54 -0.18
CA GLY A 74 -0.67 -5.24 1.05
C GLY A 74 -1.41 -3.91 0.95
N PRO A 75 -2.75 -3.88 0.88
CA PRO A 75 -3.49 -2.63 1.01
C PRO A 75 -3.15 -1.92 2.32
N THR A 76 -2.85 -0.63 2.28
CA THR A 76 -2.36 0.08 3.45
C THR A 76 -3.20 1.33 3.71
N PRO A 77 -3.96 1.37 4.81
CA PRO A 77 -4.73 2.55 5.18
C PRO A 77 -3.80 3.74 5.50
N ALA A 78 -4.07 4.90 4.92
CA ALA A 78 -3.25 6.10 5.11
C ALA A 78 -3.19 6.53 6.59
N ARG A 79 -4.25 6.28 7.36
CA ARG A 79 -4.30 6.53 8.81
C ARG A 79 -3.25 5.70 9.57
N ASP A 80 -3.07 4.43 9.19
CA ASP A 80 -2.10 3.55 9.84
C ASP A 80 -0.67 3.97 9.47
N ILE A 81 -0.44 4.42 8.22
CA ILE A 81 0.85 4.99 7.81
C ILE A 81 1.15 6.24 8.66
N ALA A 82 0.19 7.14 8.84
CA ALA A 82 0.37 8.34 9.63
C ALA A 82 0.70 8.00 11.10
N ALA A 83 -0.01 7.04 11.69
CA ALA A 83 0.26 6.57 13.04
C ALA A 83 1.67 5.96 13.18
N ALA A 84 2.09 5.14 12.19
CA ALA A 84 3.42 4.58 12.15
C ALA A 84 4.50 5.67 12.02
N CYS A 85 4.29 6.68 11.15
CA CYS A 85 5.22 7.80 11.01
C CYS A 85 5.41 8.56 12.33
N LEU A 86 4.34 8.83 13.07
CA LEU A 86 4.44 9.52 14.37
C LEU A 86 5.25 8.69 15.39
N GLN A 87 4.98 7.38 15.49
CA GLN A 87 5.73 6.51 16.39
C GLN A 87 7.20 6.39 15.98
N ILE A 88 7.50 6.33 14.68
CA ILE A 88 8.88 6.31 14.16
C ILE A 88 9.60 7.61 14.54
N VAL A 89 8.97 8.77 14.33
CA VAL A 89 9.58 10.07 14.67
C VAL A 89 9.90 10.17 16.16
N ASP A 90 8.95 9.80 17.03
CA ASP A 90 9.18 9.84 18.49
C ASP A 90 10.35 8.95 18.90
N GLN A 91 10.49 7.77 18.30
CA GLN A 91 11.59 6.85 18.62
C GLN A 91 12.92 7.29 17.99
N LEU A 92 12.92 7.90 16.78
CA LEU A 92 14.13 8.44 16.17
C LEU A 92 14.71 9.63 16.94
N ILE A 93 13.87 10.44 17.57
CA ILE A 93 14.32 11.53 18.45
C ILE A 93 15.06 10.96 19.68
N GLN A 94 14.59 9.83 20.20
CA GLN A 94 15.19 9.18 21.38
C GLN A 94 16.42 8.34 21.00
N ASP A 95 16.40 7.70 19.84
CA ASP A 95 17.46 6.82 19.35
C ASP A 95 17.75 7.08 17.85
N PRO A 96 18.62 8.03 17.54
CA PRO A 96 19.04 8.33 16.17
C PRO A 96 19.70 7.16 15.42
N ALA A 97 20.20 6.13 16.13
CA ALA A 97 20.80 4.95 15.52
C ALA A 97 19.77 4.08 14.75
N LYS A 98 18.47 4.29 14.98
CA LYS A 98 17.39 3.69 14.21
C LYS A 98 17.21 4.35 12.82
N SER A 99 18.09 5.25 12.41
CA SER A 99 18.06 5.86 11.08
C SER A 99 18.20 4.81 9.98
N GLY A 100 17.32 4.83 8.97
CA GLY A 100 17.37 3.79 7.93
C GLY A 100 16.21 3.81 6.95
N THR A 101 16.14 2.73 6.15
CA THR A 101 15.04 2.45 5.22
C THR A 101 14.19 1.31 5.75
N TYR A 102 12.88 1.46 5.71
CA TYR A 102 11.92 0.57 6.31
C TYR A 102 10.73 0.31 5.38
N HIS A 103 10.07 -0.82 5.55
CA HIS A 103 8.86 -1.17 4.84
C HIS A 103 7.66 -1.19 5.79
N PHE A 104 6.52 -0.66 5.32
CA PHE A 104 5.27 -0.72 6.06
C PHE A 104 4.09 -0.89 5.12
N SER A 105 3.44 -2.03 5.15
CA SER A 105 2.26 -2.33 4.35
C SER A 105 1.25 -3.15 5.14
N GLY A 106 -0.02 -3.06 4.75
CA GLY A 106 -1.09 -3.83 5.39
C GLY A 106 -0.93 -5.34 5.19
N ALA A 107 -1.56 -6.11 6.08
CA ALA A 107 -1.59 -7.57 6.06
C ALA A 107 -3.04 -8.09 6.10
N PRO A 108 -3.29 -9.29 5.56
CA PRO A 108 -2.42 -10.12 4.72
C PRO A 108 -2.20 -9.51 3.32
N ASP A 109 -1.20 -10.02 2.59
CA ASP A 109 -1.05 -9.70 1.17
C ASP A 109 -2.18 -10.35 0.38
N VAL A 110 -2.69 -9.64 -0.63
CA VAL A 110 -3.82 -10.06 -1.48
C VAL A 110 -3.60 -9.64 -2.93
N SER A 111 -4.38 -10.20 -3.85
CA SER A 111 -4.48 -9.68 -5.22
C SER A 111 -5.40 -8.45 -5.28
N TRP A 112 -5.32 -7.66 -6.37
CA TRP A 112 -6.30 -6.60 -6.60
C TRP A 112 -7.73 -7.14 -6.75
N ALA A 113 -7.90 -8.33 -7.32
CA ALA A 113 -9.22 -8.98 -7.46
C ALA A 113 -9.81 -9.33 -6.08
N ASP A 114 -9.01 -9.94 -5.18
CA ASP A 114 -9.46 -10.26 -3.82
C ASP A 114 -9.75 -8.99 -3.02
N PHE A 115 -8.91 -7.95 -3.20
CA PHE A 115 -9.15 -6.67 -2.54
C PHE A 115 -10.43 -6.00 -3.03
N ALA A 116 -10.71 -6.01 -4.35
CA ALA A 116 -11.97 -5.50 -4.90
C ALA A 116 -13.19 -6.27 -4.36
N ALA A 117 -13.11 -7.60 -4.31
CA ALA A 117 -14.18 -8.42 -3.77
C ALA A 117 -14.48 -8.07 -2.30
N GLU A 118 -13.44 -7.87 -1.49
CA GLU A 118 -13.62 -7.47 -0.09
C GLU A 118 -14.16 -6.04 0.05
N VAL A 119 -13.78 -5.10 -0.81
CA VAL A 119 -14.38 -3.76 -0.84
C VAL A 119 -15.88 -3.85 -1.09
N PHE A 120 -16.32 -4.65 -2.07
CA PHE A 120 -17.74 -4.83 -2.35
C PHE A 120 -18.47 -5.57 -1.24
N ASN A 121 -17.85 -6.59 -0.65
CA ASN A 121 -18.42 -7.33 0.47
C ASN A 121 -18.70 -6.40 1.66
N GLN A 122 -17.72 -5.63 2.13
CA GLN A 122 -17.90 -4.73 3.27
C GLN A 122 -18.82 -3.53 2.96
N ALA A 123 -18.86 -3.08 1.72
CA ALA A 123 -19.74 -2.00 1.27
C ALA A 123 -21.16 -2.48 0.89
N GLU A 124 -21.47 -3.76 1.09
CA GLU A 124 -22.77 -4.39 0.73
C GLU A 124 -23.17 -4.14 -0.72
N ARG A 125 -22.18 -4.22 -1.66
CA ARG A 125 -22.39 -4.03 -3.11
C ARG A 125 -22.41 -5.36 -3.84
N SER A 126 -23.48 -5.61 -4.62
CA SER A 126 -23.64 -6.83 -5.44
C SER A 126 -22.95 -6.66 -6.79
N VAL A 127 -21.60 -6.68 -6.79
CA VAL A 127 -20.78 -6.61 -8.02
C VAL A 127 -19.95 -7.87 -8.16
N ALA A 128 -20.09 -8.57 -9.28
CA ALA A 128 -19.27 -9.73 -9.60
C ALA A 128 -17.84 -9.31 -9.98
N VAL A 129 -16.84 -9.86 -9.31
CA VAL A 129 -15.43 -9.66 -9.66
C VAL A 129 -14.95 -10.84 -10.51
N THR A 130 -14.58 -10.57 -11.76
CA THR A 130 -13.94 -11.54 -12.65
C THR A 130 -12.43 -11.33 -12.60
N SER A 131 -11.71 -12.36 -12.17
CA SER A 131 -10.25 -12.37 -12.17
C SER A 131 -9.70 -12.46 -13.58
N ILE A 132 -8.78 -11.54 -13.92
CA ILE A 132 -8.05 -11.56 -15.19
C ILE A 132 -6.53 -11.46 -14.92
N HIS A 133 -5.71 -11.82 -15.90
CA HIS A 133 -4.27 -11.61 -15.83
C HIS A 133 -3.88 -10.19 -16.28
N THR A 134 -2.75 -9.69 -15.77
CA THR A 134 -2.19 -8.38 -16.17
C THR A 134 -2.01 -8.28 -17.69
N ALA A 135 -1.67 -9.38 -18.36
CA ALA A 135 -1.53 -9.43 -19.82
C ALA A 135 -2.83 -9.10 -20.57
N GLU A 136 -3.98 -9.31 -19.95
CA GLU A 136 -5.31 -9.01 -20.50
C GLU A 136 -5.76 -7.57 -20.21
N TYR A 137 -5.03 -6.86 -19.33
CA TYR A 137 -5.37 -5.51 -18.89
C TYR A 137 -4.34 -4.49 -19.37
N THR A 138 -4.61 -3.84 -20.48
CA THR A 138 -3.70 -2.85 -21.07
C THR A 138 -3.67 -1.56 -20.23
N THR A 139 -2.51 -1.25 -19.65
CA THR A 139 -2.26 0.01 -18.95
C THR A 139 -1.08 0.75 -19.57
N PRO A 140 -1.09 2.10 -19.58
CA PRO A 140 0.03 2.90 -20.12
C PRO A 140 1.37 2.67 -19.39
N ALA A 141 1.33 2.30 -18.11
CA ALA A 141 2.52 2.07 -17.29
C ALA A 141 2.62 0.61 -16.84
N ALA A 142 3.78 0.00 -17.02
CA ALA A 142 4.07 -1.32 -16.46
C ALA A 142 3.97 -1.28 -14.94
N ARG A 143 3.22 -2.24 -14.37
CA ARG A 143 3.07 -2.41 -12.92
C ARG A 143 3.73 -3.72 -12.48
N PRO A 144 4.43 -3.73 -11.35
CA PRO A 144 5.04 -4.95 -10.84
C PRO A 144 3.94 -5.96 -10.44
N LEU A 145 4.15 -7.25 -10.76
CA LEU A 145 3.28 -8.32 -10.30
C LEU A 145 3.41 -8.55 -8.80
N ASN A 146 4.58 -8.25 -8.23
CA ASN A 146 4.86 -8.40 -6.81
C ASN A 146 5.17 -7.06 -6.15
N SER A 147 4.25 -6.58 -5.33
CA SER A 147 4.40 -5.39 -4.48
C SER A 147 4.41 -5.76 -2.98
N ARG A 148 4.65 -7.03 -2.66
CA ARG A 148 4.75 -7.50 -1.27
C ARG A 148 6.04 -7.00 -0.64
N MET A 149 5.93 -6.56 0.61
CA MET A 149 7.03 -5.97 1.38
C MET A 149 7.28 -6.79 2.65
N ASP A 150 8.53 -7.12 2.92
CA ASP A 150 8.92 -7.60 4.23
C ASP A 150 9.00 -6.40 5.20
N CYS A 151 8.18 -6.43 6.22
CA CYS A 151 8.08 -5.35 7.21
C CYS A 151 8.73 -5.73 8.56
N SER A 152 9.44 -6.84 8.63
CA SER A 152 10.05 -7.35 9.87
C SER A 152 11.04 -6.36 10.48
N ALA A 153 11.80 -5.64 9.66
CA ALA A 153 12.72 -4.61 10.13
C ALA A 153 12.00 -3.46 10.86
N THR A 154 10.82 -3.07 10.40
CA THR A 154 9.98 -2.04 11.04
C THR A 154 9.47 -2.52 12.39
N GLU A 155 9.00 -3.76 12.45
CA GLU A 155 8.53 -4.38 13.69
C GLU A 155 9.66 -4.54 14.71
N GLN A 156 10.83 -5.00 14.28
CA GLN A 156 12.01 -5.16 15.15
C GLN A 156 12.54 -3.82 15.68
N ALA A 157 12.63 -2.79 14.82
CA ALA A 157 13.21 -1.51 15.20
C ALA A 157 12.25 -0.65 16.04
N PHE A 158 10.96 -0.67 15.72
CA PHE A 158 10.00 0.28 16.27
C PHE A 158 8.84 -0.39 17.04
N GLY A 159 8.70 -1.71 17.01
CA GLY A 159 7.57 -2.42 17.59
C GLY A 159 6.26 -2.21 16.81
N ILE A 160 6.33 -1.82 15.54
CA ILE A 160 5.18 -1.50 14.71
C ILE A 160 4.88 -2.67 13.78
N ALA A 161 3.84 -3.43 14.09
CA ALA A 161 3.37 -4.53 13.27
C ALA A 161 2.58 -4.05 12.04
N ARG A 162 2.48 -4.89 11.01
CA ARG A 162 1.64 -4.65 9.84
C ARG A 162 0.17 -4.51 10.23
N PRO A 163 -0.54 -3.46 9.79
CA PRO A 163 -1.96 -3.30 10.10
C PRO A 163 -2.82 -4.33 9.36
N GLU A 164 -3.87 -4.81 10.02
CA GLU A 164 -4.90 -5.62 9.37
C GLU A 164 -5.79 -4.70 8.53
N TRP A 165 -5.56 -4.69 7.21
CA TRP A 165 -6.17 -3.72 6.30
C TRP A 165 -7.70 -3.82 6.20
N ARG A 166 -8.32 -4.98 6.48
CA ARG A 166 -9.79 -5.12 6.46
C ARG A 166 -10.46 -4.24 7.52
N LYS A 167 -9.82 -4.11 8.69
CA LYS A 167 -10.30 -3.19 9.73
C LYS A 167 -10.19 -1.74 9.28
N GLY A 168 -9.06 -1.38 8.65
CA GLY A 168 -8.87 -0.05 8.09
C GLY A 168 -9.84 0.25 6.94
N LEU A 169 -10.14 -0.74 6.08
CA LEU A 169 -11.16 -0.63 5.04
C LEU A 169 -12.53 -0.33 5.64
N ASN A 170 -12.93 -1.06 6.67
CA ASN A 170 -14.21 -0.81 7.36
C ASN A 170 -14.30 0.65 7.88
N THR A 171 -13.22 1.14 8.51
CA THR A 171 -13.16 2.54 8.97
C THR A 171 -13.30 3.53 7.81
N ILE A 172 -12.61 3.27 6.68
CA ILE A 172 -12.71 4.12 5.48
C ILE A 172 -14.15 4.14 4.94
N LEU A 173 -14.82 2.99 4.89
CA LEU A 173 -16.20 2.92 4.42
C LEU A 173 -17.16 3.69 5.33
N GLN A 174 -17.03 3.57 6.65
CA GLN A 174 -17.81 4.33 7.63
C GLN A 174 -17.58 5.85 7.49
N GLU A 175 -16.34 6.29 7.30
CA GLU A 175 -16.02 7.70 7.05
C GLU A 175 -16.68 8.21 5.76
N LEU A 176 -16.70 7.39 4.70
CA LEU A 176 -17.35 7.76 3.42
C LEU A 176 -18.87 7.84 3.52
N GLU A 177 -19.50 7.03 4.36
CA GLU A 177 -20.94 7.11 4.65
C GLU A 177 -21.31 8.35 5.47
N GLY A 178 -20.46 8.72 6.42
CA GLY A 178 -20.66 9.91 7.26
C GLY A 178 -20.44 11.25 6.52
N ILE A 179 -19.85 11.22 5.32
CA ILE A 179 -19.63 12.40 4.46
C ILE A 179 -20.83 12.62 3.49
N ARG A 180 -21.74 11.64 3.33
CA ARG A 180 -22.95 11.77 2.52
C ARG A 180 -24.07 12.42 3.31
#